data_e5f19207fa9a3d68751b0d68e628eb4f
#
_entry.id   e5f19207fa9a3d68751b0d68e628eb4f
#
_cell.length_a   1.000
_cell.length_b   1.000
_cell.length_c   1.000
_cell.angle_alpha   90.00
_cell.angle_beta   90.00
_cell.angle_gamma   90.00
#
_symmetry.space_group_name_H-M   'P 1'
#
loop_
_entity.id
_entity.type
_entity.pdbx_description
1 polymer ?
#
loop_
_entity_poly.entity_id
_entity_poly.type
_entity_poly.pdbx_seq_one_letter_code
_entity_poly.pdbx_strand_id
1 'polypeptide(L)'
;SDGLAIIDISDPTNPGAPVYMDTSGGSARGVTVDGNYAYIANELSGLAIIDISDPTNPGAPVYMDTAHQAWDVSVDGNYAYVADRNSGLAIIDVSNPASPGTPVYMDTSGLAEGVRVVGNYAYVADYGSGLAIINISNPTNPGGPSYVTFNYQGATGYANDVEIVDNYAYVTAGGIGLAVFPLN
;
A
#
# COMPACT_ATOMS: atom_id res chain seq x y z
N SER A 1 10.22 18.89 -2.61
CA SER A 1 9.00 18.07 -2.49
C SER A 1 9.23 16.79 -3.25
N ASP A 2 8.88 15.68 -2.63
CA ASP A 2 8.99 14.37 -3.21
C ASP A 2 7.64 14.04 -3.90
N GLY A 3 7.68 13.26 -4.96
CA GLY A 3 6.47 12.95 -5.71
C GLY A 3 6.67 11.69 -6.56
N LEU A 4 5.89 11.56 -7.64
CA LEU A 4 6.00 10.48 -8.61
C LEU A 4 7.05 10.81 -9.66
N ALA A 5 7.96 9.88 -9.95
CA ALA A 5 8.84 9.91 -11.11
C ALA A 5 8.43 8.79 -12.09
N ILE A 6 8.19 9.13 -13.33
CA ILE A 6 7.86 8.19 -14.41
C ILE A 6 9.06 8.13 -15.37
N ILE A 7 9.56 6.94 -15.65
CA ILE A 7 10.76 6.74 -16.44
C ILE A 7 10.44 5.73 -17.55
N ASP A 8 10.75 6.10 -18.79
CA ASP A 8 10.71 5.15 -19.91
C ASP A 8 11.87 4.15 -19.77
N ILE A 9 11.53 2.88 -19.64
CA ILE A 9 12.46 1.74 -19.51
C ILE A 9 12.33 0.77 -20.68
N SER A 10 11.83 1.22 -21.84
CA SER A 10 11.74 0.41 -23.04
C SER A 10 13.13 -0.10 -23.49
N ASP A 11 14.19 0.66 -23.22
CA ASP A 11 15.58 0.21 -23.23
C ASP A 11 16.16 0.26 -21.81
N PRO A 12 16.18 -0.87 -21.07
CA PRO A 12 16.67 -0.89 -19.68
C PRO A 12 18.16 -0.54 -19.53
N THR A 13 18.92 -0.62 -20.63
CA THR A 13 20.37 -0.28 -20.62
C THR A 13 20.60 1.22 -20.85
N ASN A 14 19.57 1.94 -21.29
CA ASN A 14 19.60 3.38 -21.52
C ASN A 14 18.22 4.00 -21.22
N PRO A 15 17.83 4.07 -19.94
CA PRO A 15 16.51 4.57 -19.54
C PRO A 15 16.34 6.05 -19.91
N GLY A 16 15.08 6.41 -20.21
CA GLY A 16 14.71 7.78 -20.56
C GLY A 16 14.86 8.77 -19.40
N ALA A 17 14.80 10.05 -19.70
CA ALA A 17 14.76 11.08 -18.67
C ALA A 17 13.44 11.01 -17.88
N PRO A 18 13.47 11.17 -16.52
CA PRO A 18 12.27 11.13 -15.71
C PRO A 18 11.30 12.28 -16.02
N VAL A 19 10.00 11.96 -16.05
CA VAL A 19 8.92 12.93 -15.91
C VAL A 19 8.52 12.97 -14.44
N TYR A 20 8.49 14.15 -13.85
CA TYR A 20 8.16 14.32 -12.43
C TYR A 20 6.77 14.92 -12.25
N MET A 21 6.03 14.35 -11.28
CA MET A 21 4.77 14.91 -10.81
C MET A 21 4.88 15.15 -9.30
N ASP A 22 4.76 16.43 -8.90
CA ASP A 22 4.74 16.79 -7.49
C ASP A 22 3.43 16.31 -6.83
N THR A 23 3.55 15.55 -5.75
CA THR A 23 2.44 15.15 -4.88
C THR A 23 2.51 16.01 -3.61
N SER A 24 2.15 17.28 -3.70
CA SER A 24 2.27 18.23 -2.61
C SER A 24 1.59 17.78 -1.30
N GLY A 25 2.12 18.24 -0.17
CA GLY A 25 1.54 18.03 1.16
C GLY A 25 2.04 16.83 1.94
N GLY A 26 2.78 15.89 1.33
CA GLY A 26 3.35 14.71 1.99
C GLY A 26 4.61 14.22 1.29
N SER A 27 5.18 13.14 1.80
CA SER A 27 6.25 12.39 1.14
C SER A 27 5.64 11.14 0.49
N ALA A 28 5.88 10.93 -0.81
CA ALA A 28 5.49 9.69 -1.50
C ALA A 28 6.29 8.51 -0.90
N ARG A 29 5.58 7.51 -0.40
CA ARG A 29 6.13 6.33 0.28
C ARG A 29 5.99 5.06 -0.55
N GLY A 30 4.75 4.70 -0.87
CA GLY A 30 4.41 3.55 -1.70
C GLY A 30 3.72 3.97 -2.99
N VAL A 31 3.87 3.17 -4.02
CA VAL A 31 3.19 3.38 -5.31
C VAL A 31 2.74 2.04 -5.87
N THR A 32 1.51 2.02 -6.39
CA THR A 32 1.01 0.94 -7.24
C THR A 32 0.36 1.54 -8.48
N VAL A 33 0.33 0.77 -9.55
CA VAL A 33 -0.29 1.16 -10.83
C VAL A 33 -1.36 0.15 -11.15
N ASP A 34 -2.56 0.64 -11.46
CA ASP A 34 -3.63 -0.17 -12.02
C ASP A 34 -4.27 0.56 -13.21
N GLY A 35 -4.31 -0.13 -14.35
CA GLY A 35 -4.76 0.45 -15.62
C GLY A 35 -4.00 1.75 -15.96
N ASN A 36 -4.74 2.84 -16.10
CA ASN A 36 -4.21 4.14 -16.47
C ASN A 36 -3.94 5.06 -15.27
N TYR A 37 -3.91 4.52 -14.04
CA TYR A 37 -3.76 5.33 -12.84
C TYR A 37 -2.60 4.85 -11.97
N ALA A 38 -1.83 5.82 -11.46
CA ALA A 38 -0.89 5.60 -10.37
C ALA A 38 -1.54 6.03 -9.05
N TYR A 39 -1.44 5.15 -8.05
CA TYR A 39 -1.93 5.34 -6.69
C TYR A 39 -0.72 5.46 -5.78
N ILE A 40 -0.61 6.57 -5.05
CA ILE A 40 0.56 6.88 -4.22
C ILE A 40 0.12 7.06 -2.77
N ALA A 41 0.72 6.27 -1.88
CA ALA A 41 0.65 6.54 -0.45
C ALA A 41 1.52 7.78 -0.16
N ASN A 42 0.88 8.92 0.14
CA ASN A 42 1.51 10.24 0.20
C ASN A 42 1.53 10.80 1.63
N GLU A 43 1.95 9.95 2.55
CA GLU A 43 2.12 10.25 3.98
C GLU A 43 0.95 11.06 4.56
N LEU A 44 1.17 12.31 5.00
CA LEU A 44 0.15 13.17 5.64
C LEU A 44 -0.98 13.63 4.71
N SER A 45 -0.84 13.44 3.40
CA SER A 45 -1.87 13.78 2.41
C SER A 45 -2.72 12.58 1.99
N GLY A 46 -2.53 11.43 2.64
CA GLY A 46 -3.31 10.22 2.39
C GLY A 46 -2.98 9.56 1.04
N LEU A 47 -4.01 9.24 0.26
CA LEU A 47 -3.89 8.64 -1.06
C LEU A 47 -3.90 9.73 -2.15
N ALA A 48 -2.86 9.76 -3.00
CA ALA A 48 -2.86 10.55 -4.23
C ALA A 48 -3.09 9.64 -5.44
N ILE A 49 -3.98 10.04 -6.35
CA ILE A 49 -4.33 9.30 -7.57
C ILE A 49 -3.99 10.18 -8.78
N ILE A 50 -3.22 9.65 -9.72
CA ILE A 50 -2.72 10.39 -10.88
C ILE A 50 -3.09 9.63 -12.15
N ASP A 51 -3.75 10.27 -13.10
CA ASP A 51 -3.95 9.74 -14.45
C ASP A 51 -2.61 9.71 -15.18
N ILE A 52 -2.17 8.52 -15.57
CA ILE A 52 -0.93 8.26 -16.30
C ILE A 52 -1.20 7.65 -17.68
N SER A 53 -2.41 7.86 -18.24
CA SER A 53 -2.75 7.41 -19.59
C SER A 53 -1.82 8.00 -20.66
N ASP A 54 -1.27 9.18 -20.41
CA ASP A 54 -0.11 9.73 -21.10
C ASP A 54 1.05 9.90 -20.10
N PRO A 55 1.98 8.95 -20.03
CA PRO A 55 3.08 9.00 -19.06
C PRO A 55 4.08 10.13 -19.32
N THR A 56 4.02 10.78 -20.51
CA THR A 56 4.85 11.95 -20.81
C THR A 56 4.21 13.26 -20.35
N ASN A 57 2.90 13.24 -20.04
CA ASN A 57 2.14 14.38 -19.56
C ASN A 57 1.04 13.91 -18.57
N PRO A 58 1.42 13.41 -17.38
CA PRO A 58 0.46 12.89 -16.41
C PRO A 58 -0.52 13.96 -15.90
N GLY A 59 -1.71 13.51 -15.52
CA GLY A 59 -2.76 14.39 -14.99
C GLY A 59 -2.41 14.98 -13.62
N ALA A 60 -3.16 16.01 -13.21
CA ALA A 60 -3.01 16.55 -11.87
C ALA A 60 -3.47 15.53 -10.81
N PRO A 61 -2.80 15.45 -9.63
CA PRO A 61 -3.19 14.53 -8.56
C PRO A 61 -4.59 14.82 -8.00
N VAL A 62 -5.37 13.78 -7.78
CA VAL A 62 -6.59 13.79 -6.97
C VAL A 62 -6.23 13.20 -5.61
N TYR A 63 -6.64 13.86 -4.52
CA TYR A 63 -6.30 13.42 -3.17
C TYR A 63 -7.52 12.88 -2.43
N MET A 64 -7.31 11.81 -1.65
CA MET A 64 -8.21 11.33 -0.62
C MET A 64 -7.45 11.28 0.69
N ASP A 65 -7.82 12.17 1.61
CA ASP A 65 -7.23 12.22 2.95
C ASP A 65 -7.53 10.93 3.72
N THR A 66 -6.52 10.42 4.43
CA THR A 66 -6.64 9.31 5.36
C THR A 66 -6.42 9.78 6.79
N ALA A 67 -6.84 8.99 7.79
CA ALA A 67 -6.87 9.45 9.18
C ALA A 67 -5.46 9.68 9.77
N HIS A 68 -4.44 9.01 9.21
CA HIS A 68 -3.04 9.13 9.64
C HIS A 68 -2.06 9.23 8.48
N GLN A 69 -0.95 8.50 8.54
CA GLN A 69 0.11 8.54 7.55
C GLN A 69 -0.01 7.35 6.61
N ALA A 70 -0.35 7.61 5.35
CA ALA A 70 -0.34 6.60 4.30
C ALA A 70 1.10 6.20 3.96
N TRP A 71 1.45 4.92 4.14
CA TRP A 71 2.81 4.40 3.94
C TRP A 71 2.95 3.49 2.74
N ASP A 72 1.94 2.66 2.49
CA ASP A 72 1.92 1.79 1.31
C ASP A 72 0.50 1.68 0.77
N VAL A 73 0.37 1.27 -0.48
CA VAL A 73 -0.91 1.11 -1.16
C VAL A 73 -0.90 -0.09 -2.09
N SER A 74 -1.97 -0.87 -2.05
CA SER A 74 -2.28 -1.94 -3.00
C SER A 74 -3.66 -1.69 -3.60
N VAL A 75 -3.86 -2.01 -4.87
CA VAL A 75 -5.15 -1.86 -5.54
C VAL A 75 -5.61 -3.22 -6.04
N ASP A 76 -6.88 -3.52 -5.82
CA ASP A 76 -7.55 -4.69 -6.39
C ASP A 76 -8.97 -4.32 -6.81
N GLY A 77 -9.28 -4.48 -8.09
CA GLY A 77 -10.56 -4.12 -8.68
C GLY A 77 -10.89 -2.64 -8.48
N ASN A 78 -11.99 -2.36 -7.78
CA ASN A 78 -12.48 -1.01 -7.55
C ASN A 78 -12.02 -0.39 -6.22
N TYR A 79 -11.07 -1.01 -5.51
CA TYR A 79 -10.66 -0.57 -4.19
C TYR A 79 -9.16 -0.37 -4.06
N ALA A 80 -8.77 0.74 -3.45
CA ALA A 80 -7.43 0.97 -2.94
C ALA A 80 -7.37 0.63 -1.44
N TYR A 81 -6.33 -0.08 -1.06
CA TYR A 81 -6.04 -0.53 0.30
C TYR A 81 -4.76 0.15 0.76
N VAL A 82 -4.86 1.01 1.76
CA VAL A 82 -3.75 1.86 2.21
C VAL A 82 -3.34 1.44 3.61
N ALA A 83 -2.05 1.16 3.79
CA ALA A 83 -1.44 1.02 5.10
C ALA A 83 -1.31 2.40 5.74
N ASP A 84 -2.23 2.74 6.68
CA ASP A 84 -2.41 4.08 7.25
C ASP A 84 -1.91 4.17 8.70
N ARG A 85 -0.75 3.56 8.92
CA ARG A 85 -0.06 3.50 10.22
C ARG A 85 -0.98 3.25 11.40
N ASN A 86 -1.18 4.27 12.25
CA ASN A 86 -1.97 4.16 13.49
C ASN A 86 -3.47 3.91 13.26
N SER A 87 -3.97 4.09 12.04
CA SER A 87 -5.36 3.78 11.66
C SER A 87 -5.53 2.37 11.08
N GLY A 88 -4.44 1.61 10.96
CA GLY A 88 -4.45 0.29 10.38
C GLY A 88 -4.65 0.30 8.86
N LEU A 89 -5.65 -0.43 8.36
CA LEU A 89 -5.97 -0.51 6.93
C LEU A 89 -7.08 0.47 6.58
N ALA A 90 -6.83 1.40 5.66
CA ALA A 90 -7.86 2.23 5.03
C ALA A 90 -8.26 1.61 3.68
N ILE A 91 -9.56 1.43 3.44
CA ILE A 91 -10.14 0.87 2.22
C ILE A 91 -10.96 1.95 1.53
N ILE A 92 -10.61 2.28 0.30
CA ILE A 92 -11.14 3.42 -0.45
C ILE A 92 -11.74 2.93 -1.77
N ASP A 93 -13.01 3.22 -2.04
CA ASP A 93 -13.61 2.98 -3.34
C ASP A 93 -12.99 3.94 -4.38
N VAL A 94 -12.31 3.39 -5.37
CA VAL A 94 -11.64 4.09 -6.46
C VAL A 94 -12.25 3.73 -7.82
N SER A 95 -13.49 3.22 -7.84
CA SER A 95 -14.23 2.95 -9.09
C SER A 95 -14.37 4.20 -9.97
N ASN A 96 -14.34 5.38 -9.36
CA ASN A 96 -14.16 6.65 -10.03
C ASN A 96 -12.92 7.37 -9.48
N PRO A 97 -11.73 7.21 -10.09
CA PRO A 97 -10.48 7.79 -9.61
C PRO A 97 -10.47 9.32 -9.50
N ALA A 98 -11.34 10.02 -10.27
CA ALA A 98 -11.49 11.47 -10.20
C ALA A 98 -12.33 11.94 -8.99
N SER A 99 -13.02 11.00 -8.30
CA SER A 99 -13.84 11.27 -7.11
C SER A 99 -13.89 10.03 -6.23
N PRO A 100 -12.79 9.68 -5.55
CA PRO A 100 -12.72 8.50 -4.69
C PRO A 100 -13.69 8.58 -3.51
N GLY A 101 -14.12 7.41 -3.04
CA GLY A 101 -15.04 7.29 -1.92
C GLY A 101 -14.40 7.61 -0.58
N THR A 102 -15.21 7.84 0.45
CA THR A 102 -14.74 8.02 1.83
C THR A 102 -14.11 6.72 2.34
N PRO A 103 -12.94 6.77 3.01
CA PRO A 103 -12.28 5.59 3.53
C PRO A 103 -13.11 4.82 4.56
N VAL A 104 -13.10 3.50 4.47
CA VAL A 104 -13.53 2.57 5.52
C VAL A 104 -12.26 2.08 6.23
N TYR A 105 -12.25 2.10 7.55
CA TYR A 105 -11.08 1.71 8.34
C TYR A 105 -11.25 0.36 9.01
N MET A 106 -10.18 -0.43 9.00
CA MET A 106 -10.01 -1.61 9.84
C MET A 106 -8.77 -1.40 10.70
N ASP A 107 -9.01 -1.14 11.98
CA ASP A 107 -7.93 -0.95 12.96
C ASP A 107 -7.09 -2.22 13.10
N THR A 108 -5.78 -2.06 13.12
CA THR A 108 -4.81 -3.10 13.42
C THR A 108 -4.08 -2.76 14.73
N SER A 109 -3.50 -3.77 15.38
CA SER A 109 -2.95 -3.58 16.73
C SER A 109 -1.62 -2.84 16.77
N GLY A 110 -0.97 -2.63 15.61
CA GLY A 110 0.35 -2.03 15.48
C GLY A 110 0.36 -0.79 14.60
N LEU A 111 1.42 -0.66 13.81
CA LEU A 111 1.57 0.39 12.81
C LEU A 111 1.56 -0.27 11.42
N ALA A 112 0.51 -0.06 10.65
CA ALA A 112 0.43 -0.58 9.29
C ALA A 112 1.46 0.14 8.40
N GLU A 113 2.49 -0.59 7.93
CA GLU A 113 3.59 -0.05 7.13
C GLU A 113 3.60 -0.56 5.68
N GLY A 114 3.19 -1.81 5.45
CA GLY A 114 3.08 -2.40 4.12
C GLY A 114 1.74 -3.08 3.92
N VAL A 115 1.25 -3.15 2.69
CA VAL A 115 0.01 -3.85 2.35
C VAL A 115 0.08 -4.54 1.00
N ARG A 116 -0.39 -5.79 0.93
CA ARG A 116 -0.65 -6.53 -0.32
C ARG A 116 -2.03 -7.16 -0.28
N VAL A 117 -2.71 -7.14 -1.40
CA VAL A 117 -4.02 -7.77 -1.55
C VAL A 117 -3.93 -8.93 -2.52
N VAL A 118 -4.46 -10.09 -2.10
CA VAL A 118 -4.61 -11.26 -2.95
C VAL A 118 -5.96 -11.91 -2.71
N GLY A 119 -6.79 -11.94 -3.73
CA GLY A 119 -8.15 -12.48 -3.64
C GLY A 119 -8.99 -11.75 -2.60
N ASN A 120 -9.50 -12.49 -1.63
CA ASN A 120 -10.38 -11.93 -0.59
C ASN A 120 -9.64 -11.49 0.69
N TYR A 121 -8.32 -11.34 0.63
CA TYR A 121 -7.54 -11.02 1.83
C TYR A 121 -6.56 -9.87 1.59
N ALA A 122 -6.52 -8.94 2.55
CA ALA A 122 -5.45 -7.98 2.70
C ALA A 122 -4.44 -8.49 3.74
N TYR A 123 -3.17 -8.43 3.38
CA TYR A 123 -2.02 -8.78 4.21
C TYR A 123 -1.31 -7.48 4.58
N VAL A 124 -1.29 -7.15 5.86
CA VAL A 124 -0.74 -5.88 6.35
C VAL A 124 0.47 -6.16 7.23
N ALA A 125 1.61 -5.62 6.84
CA ALA A 125 2.80 -5.58 7.69
C ALA A 125 2.56 -4.57 8.81
N ASP A 126 2.26 -5.07 10.03
CA ASP A 126 1.73 -4.30 11.16
C ASP A 126 2.79 -4.07 12.25
N TYR A 127 4.00 -3.76 11.80
CA TYR A 127 5.16 -3.47 12.63
C TYR A 127 5.33 -4.48 13.78
N GLY A 128 5.25 -4.02 15.05
CA GLY A 128 5.44 -4.86 16.24
C GLY A 128 4.36 -5.94 16.46
N SER A 129 3.23 -5.87 15.78
CA SER A 129 2.14 -6.86 15.83
C SER A 129 2.34 -8.00 14.83
N GLY A 130 3.31 -7.90 13.93
CA GLY A 130 3.60 -8.91 12.93
C GLY A 130 2.82 -8.73 11.63
N LEU A 131 2.33 -9.81 11.03
CA LEU A 131 1.50 -9.79 9.83
C LEU A 131 0.02 -9.89 10.22
N ALA A 132 -0.76 -8.86 9.92
CA ALA A 132 -2.22 -8.88 10.05
C ALA A 132 -2.84 -9.38 8.74
N ILE A 133 -3.78 -10.34 8.83
CA ILE A 133 -4.53 -10.91 7.70
C ILE A 133 -6.00 -10.55 7.89
N ILE A 134 -6.55 -9.81 6.94
CA ILE A 134 -7.88 -9.21 7.02
C ILE A 134 -8.74 -9.74 5.87
N ASN A 135 -9.90 -10.33 6.18
CA ASN A 135 -10.86 -10.72 5.15
C ASN A 135 -11.55 -9.45 4.59
N ILE A 136 -11.37 -9.21 3.30
CA ILE A 136 -11.89 -8.07 2.55
C ILE A 136 -12.91 -8.48 1.48
N SER A 137 -13.51 -9.68 1.58
CA SER A 137 -14.56 -10.11 0.64
C SER A 137 -15.77 -9.15 0.61
N ASN A 138 -15.94 -8.35 1.66
CA ASN A 138 -16.82 -7.18 1.68
C ASN A 138 -15.99 -5.95 2.10
N PRO A 139 -15.48 -5.14 1.16
CA PRO A 139 -14.62 -4.00 1.46
C PRO A 139 -15.27 -2.90 2.29
N THR A 140 -16.61 -2.80 2.26
CA THR A 140 -17.37 -1.82 3.07
C THR A 140 -17.62 -2.28 4.51
N ASN A 141 -17.36 -3.55 4.81
CA ASN A 141 -17.45 -4.13 6.15
C ASN A 141 -16.45 -5.29 6.29
N PRO A 142 -15.15 -4.99 6.34
CA PRO A 142 -14.08 -5.99 6.40
C PRO A 142 -14.14 -6.79 7.70
N GLY A 143 -13.60 -8.02 7.66
CA GLY A 143 -13.45 -8.85 8.85
C GLY A 143 -12.38 -8.31 9.79
N GLY A 144 -12.44 -8.68 11.07
CA GLY A 144 -11.37 -8.35 12.01
C GLY A 144 -10.05 -9.05 11.66
N PRO A 145 -8.88 -8.47 12.02
CA PRO A 145 -7.58 -9.02 11.67
C PRO A 145 -7.27 -10.29 12.45
N SER A 146 -6.65 -11.26 11.77
CA SER A 146 -5.92 -12.37 12.38
C SER A 146 -4.43 -12.09 12.27
N TYR A 147 -3.62 -12.51 13.26
CA TYR A 147 -2.20 -12.15 13.30
C TYR A 147 -1.28 -13.37 13.20
N VAL A 148 -0.18 -13.20 12.43
CA VAL A 148 0.99 -14.04 12.48
C VAL A 148 2.13 -13.22 13.09
N THR A 149 2.53 -13.60 14.32
CA THR A 149 3.69 -12.99 14.98
C THR A 149 4.93 -13.84 14.73
N PHE A 150 6.09 -13.20 14.67
CA PHE A 150 7.36 -13.90 14.45
C PHE A 150 8.42 -13.45 15.43
N ASN A 151 9.06 -14.47 16.02
CA ASN A 151 10.18 -14.31 16.91
C ASN A 151 11.30 -15.25 16.45
N TYR A 152 12.51 -14.74 16.34
CA TYR A 152 13.66 -15.54 16.00
C TYR A 152 14.73 -15.35 17.08
N GLN A 153 15.11 -16.47 17.71
CA GLN A 153 16.13 -16.50 18.79
C GLN A 153 15.86 -15.50 19.93
N GLY A 154 14.58 -15.25 20.25
CA GLY A 154 14.18 -14.33 21.32
C GLY A 154 14.12 -12.85 20.90
N ALA A 155 14.44 -12.52 19.64
CA ALA A 155 14.20 -11.20 19.08
C ALA A 155 12.82 -11.13 18.45
N THR A 156 12.08 -10.07 18.76
CA THR A 156 10.80 -9.77 18.08
C THR A 156 11.09 -9.12 16.73
N GLY A 157 10.53 -9.67 15.66
CA GLY A 157 10.59 -9.06 14.33
C GLY A 157 9.54 -7.96 14.20
N TYR A 158 9.93 -6.87 13.53
CA TYR A 158 9.02 -5.78 13.16
C TYR A 158 8.67 -5.91 11.69
N ALA A 159 7.40 -6.20 11.37
CA ALA A 159 6.94 -6.31 9.98
C ALA A 159 6.93 -4.93 9.32
N ASN A 160 7.75 -4.74 8.28
CA ASN A 160 7.88 -3.46 7.59
C ASN A 160 7.21 -3.49 6.21
N ASP A 161 7.32 -4.63 5.50
CA ASP A 161 6.72 -4.79 4.18
C ASP A 161 6.37 -6.26 3.95
N VAL A 162 5.42 -6.52 3.06
CA VAL A 162 4.94 -7.86 2.74
C VAL A 162 4.79 -8.02 1.22
N GLU A 163 5.20 -9.17 0.70
CA GLU A 163 4.92 -9.59 -0.66
C GLU A 163 4.30 -10.98 -0.65
N ILE A 164 3.33 -11.22 -1.52
CA ILE A 164 2.65 -12.51 -1.63
C ILE A 164 2.99 -13.15 -2.97
N VAL A 165 3.57 -14.33 -2.91
CA VAL A 165 3.91 -15.12 -4.11
C VAL A 165 3.38 -16.53 -3.93
N ASP A 166 2.53 -16.97 -4.85
CA ASP A 166 1.82 -18.24 -4.76
C ASP A 166 1.06 -18.36 -3.42
N ASN A 167 1.43 -19.34 -2.61
CA ASN A 167 0.84 -19.60 -1.29
C ASN A 167 1.77 -19.20 -0.14
N TYR A 168 2.66 -18.21 -0.35
CA TYR A 168 3.59 -17.76 0.69
C TYR A 168 3.57 -16.25 0.86
N ALA A 169 3.59 -15.83 2.12
CA ALA A 169 3.88 -14.45 2.48
C ALA A 169 5.37 -14.30 2.80
N TYR A 170 5.99 -13.32 2.16
CA TYR A 170 7.37 -12.90 2.38
C TYR A 170 7.34 -11.55 3.11
N VAL A 171 7.76 -11.54 4.36
CA VAL A 171 7.68 -10.33 5.20
C VAL A 171 9.08 -9.85 5.54
N THR A 172 9.40 -8.61 5.19
CA THR A 172 10.61 -7.98 5.69
C THR A 172 10.42 -7.66 7.17
N ALA A 173 11.31 -8.21 8.01
CA ALA A 173 11.17 -8.16 9.44
C ALA A 173 12.40 -7.52 10.09
N GLY A 174 12.27 -6.27 10.50
CA GLY A 174 13.34 -5.54 11.20
C GLY A 174 13.82 -6.33 12.41
N GLY A 175 15.14 -6.44 12.56
CA GLY A 175 15.78 -7.20 13.65
C GLY A 175 16.01 -8.68 13.35
N ILE A 176 15.24 -9.32 12.45
CA ILE A 176 15.40 -10.75 12.12
C ILE A 176 15.58 -11.05 10.62
N GLY A 177 15.42 -10.04 9.75
CA GLY A 177 15.63 -10.17 8.30
C GLY A 177 14.35 -10.49 7.53
N LEU A 178 14.28 -11.64 6.85
CA LEU A 178 13.13 -12.09 6.08
C LEU A 178 12.41 -13.23 6.81
N ALA A 179 11.10 -13.09 6.98
CA ALA A 179 10.21 -14.13 7.46
C ALA A 179 9.35 -14.66 6.29
N VAL A 180 9.17 -15.97 6.18
CA VAL A 180 8.39 -16.63 5.13
C VAL A 180 7.36 -17.55 5.76
N PHE A 181 6.09 -17.37 5.37
CA PHE A 181 4.96 -18.14 5.92
C PHE A 181 4.12 -18.74 4.80
N PRO A 182 3.72 -20.04 4.90
CA PRO A 182 2.70 -20.59 4.01
C PRO A 182 1.33 -19.97 4.33
N LEU A 183 0.58 -19.64 3.28
CA LEU A 183 -0.83 -19.25 3.36
C LEU A 183 -1.67 -20.52 3.20
N ASN A 184 -2.44 -20.90 4.21
CA ASN A 184 -3.29 -22.10 4.19
C ASN A 184 -4.68 -21.78 3.63
#